data_ec304a796c38783dc81ceed824ddecee
#
_entry.id   ec304a796c38783dc81ceed824ddecee
#
_cell.length_a   1.000
_cell.length_b   1.000
_cell.length_c   1.000
_cell.angle_alpha   90.00
_cell.angle_beta   90.00
_cell.angle_gamma   90.00
#
_symmetry.space_group_name_H-M   'P 1'
#
loop_
_entity.id
_entity.type
_entity.pdbx_description
1 polymer ?
#
loop_
_entity_poly.entity_id
_entity_poly.type
_entity_poly.pdbx_seq_one_letter_code
_entity_poly.pdbx_strand_id
1 'polypeptide(L)'
;ITIHNPSTTKPITNINLTDTLPSGLTFKSGSVTVNSVSQPSANPTTGINIPSITANSDATVSFVADVTTAPSGGALKYVNTATAQYSFESPDSTTLTSSVTANNTIYTESVVITPTITKADKTSNATPHVVAVGDTVTYTITLHNPSTTKPITNINLTDTLPSGLTFKSGSVTVNSIPDTSATPTTGISIPTIAASSNATVSFVADVTAAPSSGALKYVNTATAQYSFESPDSTNLTSSVTANNTIYPESVIITPTITKTDNTSNAIEHIAAINDTVTYTITLHNPSTTKPITNINLTDTLPSGLTFKSGSVTVNSVSQPSANPTTGINIPSITANSDATVSFVADVTAAPSSGALKYVNTATAQYSFESPDSTTLTSSVTANNTIYPESVVITPTITKTDKTSNAIEHIVAINDTVTYTITLHNPSTTKPITNIN
;
A
#
# COMPACT_ATOMS: atom_id res chain seq x y z
N ILE A 1 38.27 3.48 30.32
CA ILE A 1 38.76 4.45 31.33
C ILE A 1 40.12 4.94 30.87
N THR A 2 40.31 6.25 30.79
CA THR A 2 41.58 6.88 30.45
C THR A 2 42.06 7.70 31.65
N ILE A 3 43.29 7.48 32.09
CA ILE A 3 43.93 8.25 33.17
C ILE A 3 45.04 9.08 32.50
N HIS A 4 44.91 10.41 32.54
CA HIS A 4 45.90 11.35 32.01
C HIS A 4 46.76 11.91 33.12
N ASN A 5 48.10 11.88 32.93
CA ASN A 5 49.05 12.58 33.78
C ASN A 5 49.34 13.99 33.21
N PRO A 6 48.77 15.06 33.77
CA PRO A 6 48.93 16.42 33.25
C PRO A 6 50.32 17.05 33.59
N SER A 7 51.13 16.39 34.41
CA SER A 7 52.48 16.90 34.70
C SER A 7 53.33 16.88 33.43
N THR A 8 54.02 17.97 33.18
CA THR A 8 54.94 18.08 32.04
C THR A 8 56.36 17.53 32.31
N THR A 9 56.63 17.21 33.59
CA THR A 9 58.00 16.85 34.01
C THR A 9 58.11 15.59 34.88
N LYS A 10 57.07 15.23 35.63
CA LYS A 10 57.13 14.13 36.61
C LYS A 10 56.10 13.03 36.32
N PRO A 11 56.43 11.77 36.50
CA PRO A 11 55.46 10.68 36.44
C PRO A 11 54.55 10.66 37.66
N ILE A 12 53.37 10.06 37.49
CA ILE A 12 52.57 9.52 38.59
C ILE A 12 52.85 8.03 38.69
N THR A 13 52.84 7.49 39.93
CA THR A 13 53.25 6.09 40.19
C THR A 13 52.27 5.41 41.11
N ASN A 14 52.44 4.09 41.29
CA ASN A 14 51.59 3.28 42.20
C ASN A 14 50.09 3.52 41.97
N ILE A 15 49.66 3.58 40.70
CA ILE A 15 48.26 3.81 40.38
C ILE A 15 47.48 2.52 40.62
N ASN A 16 46.48 2.59 41.52
CA ASN A 16 45.54 1.52 41.75
C ASN A 16 44.17 1.99 41.27
N LEU A 17 43.69 1.46 40.15
CA LEU A 17 42.35 1.75 39.62
C LEU A 17 41.36 0.74 40.13
N THR A 18 40.37 1.20 40.89
CA THR A 18 39.23 0.43 41.31
C THR A 18 37.98 0.89 40.55
N ASP A 19 37.11 -0.06 40.23
CA ASP A 19 35.81 0.21 39.60
C ASP A 19 34.79 -0.71 40.23
N THR A 20 33.88 -0.11 41.01
CA THR A 20 32.80 -0.85 41.65
C THR A 20 31.59 -0.82 40.80
N LEU A 21 31.33 -1.91 40.08
CA LEU A 21 30.13 -2.03 39.25
C LEU A 21 28.86 -1.88 40.04
N PRO A 22 27.84 -1.14 39.53
CA PRO A 22 26.56 -1.05 40.20
C PRO A 22 25.80 -2.38 40.14
N SER A 23 24.83 -2.53 41.05
CA SER A 23 23.95 -3.71 41.08
C SER A 23 23.31 -3.97 39.73
N GLY A 24 23.37 -5.20 39.25
CA GLY A 24 22.88 -5.61 37.93
C GLY A 24 23.95 -5.71 36.86
N LEU A 25 25.16 -5.21 37.12
CA LEU A 25 26.34 -5.43 36.27
C LEU A 25 27.31 -6.38 36.97
N THR A 26 27.86 -7.33 36.22
CA THR A 26 28.85 -8.31 36.71
C THR A 26 30.10 -8.27 35.88
N PHE A 27 31.23 -8.15 36.54
CA PHE A 27 32.54 -8.16 35.84
C PHE A 27 32.78 -9.51 35.16
N LYS A 28 33.20 -9.44 33.86
CA LYS A 28 33.61 -10.62 33.09
C LYS A 28 35.10 -10.91 33.33
N SER A 29 35.38 -11.95 34.07
CA SER A 29 36.78 -12.36 34.41
C SER A 29 37.64 -12.55 33.14
N GLY A 30 38.90 -12.14 33.21
CA GLY A 30 39.88 -12.27 32.11
C GLY A 30 39.76 -11.22 30.99
N SER A 31 38.81 -10.25 31.11
CA SER A 31 38.55 -9.24 30.08
C SER A 31 39.36 -7.94 30.22
N VAL A 32 40.20 -7.81 31.29
CA VAL A 32 40.93 -6.57 31.54
C VAL A 32 42.09 -6.41 30.55
N THR A 33 42.20 -5.21 30.00
CA THR A 33 43.44 -4.79 29.29
C THR A 33 43.96 -3.47 29.87
N VAL A 34 45.25 -3.31 29.91
CA VAL A 34 45.94 -2.05 30.26
C VAL A 34 46.81 -1.67 29.09
N ASN A 35 46.62 -0.47 28.50
CA ASN A 35 47.32 -0.01 27.30
C ASN A 35 47.27 -1.08 26.19
N SER A 36 46.09 -1.70 25.97
CA SER A 36 45.83 -2.80 25.01
C SER A 36 46.55 -4.11 25.32
N VAL A 37 47.26 -4.23 26.44
CA VAL A 37 47.89 -5.46 26.88
C VAL A 37 46.95 -6.22 27.81
N SER A 38 46.70 -7.51 27.54
CA SER A 38 45.80 -8.36 28.33
C SER A 38 46.36 -8.59 29.75
N GLN A 39 45.49 -8.42 30.74
CA GLN A 39 45.73 -8.66 32.16
C GLN A 39 44.68 -9.64 32.71
N PRO A 40 44.77 -10.93 32.39
CA PRO A 40 43.66 -11.87 32.63
C PRO A 40 43.38 -12.14 34.12
N SER A 41 44.35 -11.89 35.01
CA SER A 41 44.19 -12.03 36.46
C SER A 41 43.71 -10.73 37.16
N ALA A 42 43.69 -9.60 36.45
CA ALA A 42 43.27 -8.33 37.05
C ALA A 42 41.78 -8.28 37.24
N ASN A 43 41.36 -7.62 38.32
CA ASN A 43 39.95 -7.46 38.67
C ASN A 43 39.68 -6.00 39.08
N PRO A 44 38.81 -5.28 38.39
CA PRO A 44 38.51 -3.87 38.68
C PRO A 44 37.95 -3.68 40.12
N THR A 45 37.22 -4.66 40.66
CA THR A 45 36.66 -4.54 42.01
C THR A 45 37.73 -4.55 43.11
N THR A 46 38.85 -5.29 42.91
CA THR A 46 39.94 -5.39 43.89
C THR A 46 41.09 -4.45 43.59
N GLY A 47 41.10 -3.89 42.38
CA GLY A 47 42.11 -2.95 41.89
C GLY A 47 42.94 -3.46 40.73
N ILE A 48 43.19 -2.60 39.78
CA ILE A 48 44.06 -2.82 38.64
C ILE A 48 45.32 -1.96 38.83
N ASN A 49 46.44 -2.60 38.98
CA ASN A 49 47.72 -1.92 39.21
C ASN A 49 48.34 -1.42 37.89
N ILE A 50 48.60 -0.12 37.80
CA ILE A 50 49.37 0.52 36.73
C ILE A 50 50.60 1.12 37.36
N PRO A 51 51.82 0.59 37.09
CA PRO A 51 53.01 0.96 37.82
C PRO A 51 53.33 2.46 37.73
N SER A 52 53.22 3.04 36.55
CA SER A 52 53.48 4.47 36.35
C SER A 52 52.86 4.99 35.06
N ILE A 53 52.54 6.30 35.02
CA ILE A 53 52.20 7.06 33.83
C ILE A 53 53.20 8.20 33.72
N THR A 54 53.97 8.23 32.66
CA THR A 54 54.98 9.26 32.41
C THR A 54 54.37 10.66 32.26
N ALA A 55 55.21 11.68 32.34
CA ALA A 55 54.77 13.07 32.16
C ALA A 55 54.03 13.24 30.82
N ASN A 56 52.93 13.99 30.83
CA ASN A 56 52.08 14.32 29.67
C ASN A 56 51.66 13.07 28.84
N SER A 57 51.28 12.01 29.51
CA SER A 57 50.89 10.71 28.89
C SER A 57 49.64 10.12 29.51
N ASP A 58 49.09 9.17 28.82
CA ASP A 58 47.84 8.46 29.19
C ASP A 58 48.13 7.00 29.53
N ALA A 59 47.30 6.46 30.39
CA ALA A 59 47.08 5.02 30.50
C ALA A 59 45.61 4.73 30.23
N THR A 60 45.34 3.70 29.43
CA THR A 60 44.00 3.24 29.14
C THR A 60 43.71 1.89 29.78
N VAL A 61 42.54 1.76 30.40
CA VAL A 61 42.08 0.49 30.97
C VAL A 61 40.70 0.17 30.35
N SER A 62 40.54 -1.04 29.85
CA SER A 62 39.24 -1.54 29.46
C SER A 62 38.95 -2.89 30.10
N PHE A 63 37.67 -3.16 30.35
CA PHE A 63 37.16 -4.45 30.78
C PHE A 63 35.69 -4.58 30.33
N VAL A 64 35.15 -5.80 30.35
CA VAL A 64 33.78 -6.13 29.99
C VAL A 64 32.99 -6.42 31.25
N ALA A 65 31.76 -5.88 31.28
CA ALA A 65 30.75 -6.24 32.27
C ALA A 65 29.50 -6.80 31.58
N ASP A 66 28.94 -7.87 32.13
CA ASP A 66 27.69 -8.45 31.69
C ASP A 66 26.53 -7.79 32.43
N VAL A 67 25.43 -7.47 31.72
CA VAL A 67 24.18 -6.98 32.32
C VAL A 67 23.37 -8.20 32.76
N THR A 68 23.23 -8.43 34.07
CA THR A 68 22.63 -9.65 34.59
C THR A 68 21.25 -9.44 35.19
N THR A 69 20.95 -8.27 35.74
CA THR A 69 19.64 -7.88 36.23
C THR A 69 19.39 -6.40 36.04
N ALA A 70 18.11 -5.97 36.11
CA ALA A 70 17.78 -4.55 36.12
C ALA A 70 18.42 -3.82 37.32
N PRO A 71 18.64 -2.49 37.24
CA PRO A 71 19.15 -1.70 38.35
C PRO A 71 18.27 -1.85 39.60
N SER A 72 18.87 -1.82 40.79
CA SER A 72 18.13 -1.94 42.06
C SER A 72 17.16 -0.78 42.32
N GLY A 73 16.09 -1.04 43.04
CA GLY A 73 15.15 -0.01 43.49
C GLY A 73 14.32 0.68 42.40
N GLY A 74 14.11 0.01 41.24
CA GLY A 74 13.34 0.59 40.12
C GLY A 74 14.09 1.71 39.35
N ALA A 75 15.41 1.84 39.54
CA ALA A 75 16.21 2.78 38.83
C ALA A 75 16.22 2.45 37.31
N LEU A 76 16.26 3.48 36.47
CA LEU A 76 16.25 3.35 35.01
C LEU A 76 17.65 3.50 34.41
N LYS A 77 18.70 3.50 35.24
CA LYS A 77 20.09 3.67 34.84
C LYS A 77 21.08 2.96 35.75
N TYR A 78 22.21 2.61 35.20
CA TYR A 78 23.40 2.16 35.93
C TYR A 78 24.41 3.29 35.93
N VAL A 79 24.85 3.74 37.10
CA VAL A 79 25.95 4.70 37.26
C VAL A 79 27.15 3.94 37.74
N ASN A 80 28.17 3.83 36.88
CA ASN A 80 29.43 3.18 37.19
C ASN A 80 30.51 4.20 37.54
N THR A 81 31.22 3.95 38.59
CA THR A 81 32.23 4.88 39.15
C THR A 81 33.58 4.20 39.27
N ALA A 82 34.55 4.77 38.56
CA ALA A 82 35.98 4.37 38.67
C ALA A 82 36.74 5.37 39.55
N THR A 83 37.63 4.84 40.37
CA THR A 83 38.52 5.65 41.25
C THR A 83 39.96 5.21 41.02
N ALA A 84 40.84 6.13 40.64
CA ALA A 84 42.27 5.90 40.57
C ALA A 84 42.98 6.58 41.74
N GLN A 85 43.58 5.77 42.60
CA GLN A 85 44.49 6.24 43.63
C GLN A 85 45.92 6.23 43.04
N TYR A 86 46.70 7.24 43.30
CA TYR A 86 48.05 7.35 42.73
C TYR A 86 48.99 8.10 43.66
N SER A 87 50.31 7.90 43.43
CA SER A 87 51.39 8.60 44.12
C SER A 87 52.11 9.57 43.17
N PHE A 88 52.56 10.65 43.74
CA PHE A 88 53.41 11.63 43.05
C PHE A 88 54.48 12.20 43.98
N GLU A 89 55.53 12.74 43.41
CA GLU A 89 56.65 13.28 44.17
C GLU A 89 56.51 14.80 44.31
N SER A 90 56.56 15.30 45.53
CA SER A 90 56.65 16.73 45.85
C SER A 90 58.01 17.34 45.46
N PRO A 91 58.20 18.65 45.50
CA PRO A 91 59.47 19.32 45.17
C PRO A 91 60.66 18.91 46.08
N ASP A 92 60.35 18.51 47.33
CA ASP A 92 61.36 18.01 48.28
C ASP A 92 61.54 16.47 48.28
N SER A 93 61.11 15.81 47.22
CA SER A 93 61.17 14.35 47.01
C SER A 93 60.38 13.52 47.99
N THR A 94 59.38 14.14 48.67
CA THR A 94 58.43 13.39 49.49
C THR A 94 57.35 12.77 48.61
N THR A 95 57.08 11.47 48.84
CA THR A 95 55.97 10.78 48.10
C THR A 95 54.62 11.16 48.75
N LEU A 96 53.74 11.75 47.95
CA LEU A 96 52.40 12.09 48.30
C LEU A 96 51.39 11.21 47.55
N THR A 97 50.21 11.08 48.07
CA THR A 97 49.10 10.28 47.46
C THR A 97 47.88 11.14 47.23
N SER A 98 47.15 10.81 46.16
CA SER A 98 45.88 11.44 45.84
C SER A 98 44.95 10.48 45.08
N SER A 99 43.74 10.91 44.81
CA SER A 99 42.82 10.12 44.01
C SER A 99 41.95 10.99 43.07
N VAL A 100 41.53 10.39 41.96
CA VAL A 100 40.56 10.98 41.03
C VAL A 100 39.46 9.98 40.73
N THR A 101 38.26 10.47 40.45
CA THR A 101 37.09 9.65 40.12
C THR A 101 36.52 10.06 38.78
N ALA A 102 35.91 9.08 38.07
CA ALA A 102 35.13 9.32 36.87
C ALA A 102 33.89 8.44 36.88
N ASN A 103 32.79 9.01 36.40
CA ASN A 103 31.52 8.31 36.30
C ASN A 103 31.12 8.10 34.85
N ASN A 104 30.41 7.00 34.58
CA ASN A 104 29.74 6.75 33.32
C ASN A 104 28.33 6.24 33.62
N THR A 105 27.37 6.68 32.83
CA THR A 105 25.95 6.28 32.98
C THR A 105 25.49 5.56 31.71
N ILE A 106 24.90 4.39 31.91
CA ILE A 106 24.16 3.67 30.87
C ILE A 106 22.69 3.50 31.32
N TYR A 107 21.78 3.44 30.37
CA TYR A 107 20.34 3.38 30.64
C TYR A 107 19.78 2.02 30.33
N THR A 108 18.69 1.65 31.02
CA THR A 108 17.93 0.45 30.69
C THR A 108 17.13 0.66 29.41
N GLU A 109 16.83 -0.42 28.70
CA GLU A 109 16.02 -0.40 27.48
C GLU A 109 14.61 0.20 27.73
N SER A 110 14.11 0.10 28.97
CA SER A 110 12.79 0.65 29.36
C SER A 110 12.67 2.18 29.27
N VAL A 111 13.79 2.91 29.15
CA VAL A 111 13.72 4.37 28.92
C VAL A 111 13.52 4.74 27.45
N VAL A 112 13.68 3.78 26.54
CA VAL A 112 13.58 4.03 25.10
C VAL A 112 12.13 4.30 24.72
N ILE A 113 11.89 5.43 24.09
CA ILE A 113 10.62 5.73 23.43
C ILE A 113 10.77 5.28 21.97
N THR A 114 9.99 4.26 21.58
CA THR A 114 10.00 3.75 20.20
C THR A 114 8.69 4.16 19.53
N PRO A 115 8.70 5.22 18.70
CA PRO A 115 7.52 5.61 17.95
C PRO A 115 7.13 4.53 16.95
N THR A 116 5.84 4.41 16.67
CA THR A 116 5.39 3.65 15.52
C THR A 116 5.44 4.53 14.28
N ILE A 117 5.84 3.95 13.17
CA ILE A 117 5.86 4.61 11.87
C ILE A 117 5.09 3.78 10.86
N THR A 118 4.19 4.41 10.11
CA THR A 118 3.47 3.81 9.00
C THR A 118 3.69 4.62 7.74
N LYS A 119 3.66 3.96 6.59
CA LYS A 119 3.79 4.59 5.28
C LYS A 119 2.74 4.02 4.34
N ALA A 120 1.94 4.90 3.76
CA ALA A 120 0.89 4.56 2.82
C ALA A 120 1.09 5.32 1.50
N ASP A 121 0.53 4.80 0.42
CA ASP A 121 0.49 5.42 -0.88
C ASP A 121 -0.95 5.73 -1.30
N LYS A 122 -1.07 6.71 -2.17
CA LYS A 122 -2.24 6.96 -3.00
C LYS A 122 -1.74 7.21 -4.41
N THR A 123 -2.01 6.28 -5.31
CA THR A 123 -1.64 6.38 -6.73
C THR A 123 -2.73 7.12 -7.51
N SER A 124 -2.36 7.76 -8.62
CA SER A 124 -3.32 8.34 -9.57
C SER A 124 -4.00 7.29 -10.45
N ASN A 125 -3.51 6.06 -10.45
CA ASN A 125 -4.09 4.93 -11.17
C ASN A 125 -5.45 4.50 -10.57
N ALA A 126 -6.33 3.94 -11.40
CA ALA A 126 -7.63 3.42 -10.95
C ALA A 126 -7.49 2.17 -10.06
N THR A 127 -6.41 1.41 -10.22
CA THR A 127 -6.09 0.24 -9.39
C THR A 127 -5.21 0.68 -8.23
N PRO A 128 -5.63 0.50 -6.97
CA PRO A 128 -4.82 0.85 -5.80
C PRO A 128 -3.46 0.15 -5.83
N HIS A 129 -2.43 0.84 -5.36
CA HIS A 129 -1.03 0.37 -5.31
C HIS A 129 -0.39 0.07 -6.67
N VAL A 130 -1.03 0.44 -7.77
CA VAL A 130 -0.51 0.25 -9.14
C VAL A 130 -0.23 1.58 -9.79
N VAL A 131 0.80 1.62 -10.65
CA VAL A 131 1.21 2.84 -11.36
C VAL A 131 1.67 2.53 -12.79
N ALA A 132 1.36 3.44 -13.70
CA ALA A 132 1.96 3.54 -15.02
C ALA A 132 3.02 4.64 -15.06
N VAL A 133 3.90 4.63 -16.07
CA VAL A 133 4.79 5.77 -16.33
C VAL A 133 3.94 6.99 -16.71
N GLY A 134 4.18 8.11 -16.03
CA GLY A 134 3.38 9.33 -16.13
C GLY A 134 2.38 9.52 -15.00
N ASP A 135 2.13 8.48 -14.18
CA ASP A 135 1.32 8.59 -12.97
C ASP A 135 2.02 9.36 -11.85
N THR A 136 1.26 9.71 -10.84
CA THR A 136 1.76 10.28 -9.58
C THR A 136 1.43 9.38 -8.40
N VAL A 137 2.29 9.42 -7.39
CA VAL A 137 2.11 8.72 -6.12
C VAL A 137 2.21 9.72 -4.99
N THR A 138 1.18 9.84 -4.17
CA THR A 138 1.25 10.57 -2.92
C THR A 138 1.60 9.60 -1.80
N TYR A 139 2.77 9.77 -1.19
CA TYR A 139 3.15 9.04 0.01
C TYR A 139 2.71 9.81 1.25
N THR A 140 2.18 9.10 2.23
CA THR A 140 1.82 9.63 3.54
C THR A 140 2.49 8.80 4.61
N ILE A 141 3.34 9.43 5.42
CA ILE A 141 4.05 8.81 6.54
C ILE A 141 3.47 9.37 7.83
N THR A 142 3.06 8.48 8.74
CA THR A 142 2.55 8.86 10.05
C THR A 142 3.47 8.30 11.13
N LEU A 143 3.99 9.20 11.98
CA LEU A 143 4.72 8.84 13.20
C LEU A 143 3.80 9.05 14.40
N HIS A 144 3.70 8.05 15.26
CA HIS A 144 2.97 8.13 16.52
C HIS A 144 3.94 7.99 17.69
N ASN A 145 3.93 8.95 18.61
CA ASN A 145 4.67 8.87 19.86
C ASN A 145 3.83 8.12 20.91
N PRO A 146 4.20 6.88 21.28
CA PRO A 146 3.44 6.07 22.25
C PRO A 146 3.65 6.48 23.71
N SER A 147 4.63 7.33 24.00
CA SER A 147 4.84 7.82 25.36
C SER A 147 3.64 8.63 25.83
N THR A 148 3.14 8.33 27.02
CA THR A 148 2.02 9.06 27.63
C THR A 148 2.46 10.34 28.36
N THR A 149 3.77 10.55 28.52
CA THR A 149 4.29 11.63 29.37
C THR A 149 5.38 12.49 28.71
N LYS A 150 6.18 11.93 27.80
CA LYS A 150 7.33 12.61 27.21
C LYS A 150 7.21 12.80 25.69
N PRO A 151 7.62 13.96 25.14
CA PRO A 151 7.71 14.17 23.72
C PRO A 151 8.90 13.39 23.11
N ILE A 152 8.86 13.20 21.82
CA ILE A 152 10.04 12.95 20.98
C ILE A 152 10.36 14.23 20.20
N THR A 153 11.63 14.52 19.98
CA THR A 153 12.11 15.81 19.46
C THR A 153 13.15 15.60 18.36
N ASN A 154 13.52 16.68 17.68
CA ASN A 154 14.55 16.68 16.64
C ASN A 154 14.38 15.56 15.61
N ILE A 155 13.12 15.36 15.17
CA ILE A 155 12.81 14.32 14.21
C ILE A 155 13.29 14.77 12.82
N ASN A 156 14.14 13.97 12.20
CA ASN A 156 14.53 14.13 10.80
C ASN A 156 14.02 12.93 10.00
N LEU A 157 13.01 13.15 9.16
CA LEU A 157 12.42 12.13 8.31
C LEU A 157 13.08 12.16 6.94
N THR A 158 13.80 11.10 6.58
CA THR A 158 14.36 10.90 5.24
C THR A 158 13.58 9.83 4.50
N ASP A 159 13.50 9.98 3.18
CA ASP A 159 12.82 9.03 2.31
C ASP A 159 13.56 8.97 0.97
N THR A 160 14.15 7.81 0.69
CA THR A 160 14.90 7.60 -0.55
C THR A 160 14.02 6.88 -1.55
N LEU A 161 13.54 7.61 -2.55
CA LEU A 161 12.72 7.05 -3.61
C LEU A 161 13.49 6.01 -4.41
N PRO A 162 12.85 4.88 -4.76
CA PRO A 162 13.47 3.89 -5.64
C PRO A 162 13.61 4.41 -7.07
N SER A 163 14.49 3.78 -7.84
CA SER A 163 14.67 4.08 -9.27
C SER A 163 13.34 4.01 -10.01
N GLY A 164 13.09 5.00 -10.87
CA GLY A 164 11.84 5.16 -11.62
C GLY A 164 10.80 6.07 -10.96
N LEU A 165 11.04 6.48 -9.71
CA LEU A 165 10.25 7.51 -9.04
C LEU A 165 11.10 8.77 -8.84
N THR A 166 10.51 9.93 -9.09
CA THR A 166 11.16 11.24 -8.93
C THR A 166 10.33 12.12 -8.01
N PHE A 167 10.96 12.69 -7.00
CA PHE A 167 10.28 13.60 -6.07
C PHE A 167 9.76 14.85 -6.80
N LYS A 168 8.49 15.18 -6.56
CA LYS A 168 7.88 16.41 -7.05
C LYS A 168 8.19 17.56 -6.10
N SER A 169 9.06 18.47 -6.52
CA SER A 169 9.48 19.60 -5.70
C SER A 169 8.29 20.44 -5.22
N GLY A 170 8.39 20.93 -3.98
CA GLY A 170 7.36 21.77 -3.34
C GLY A 170 6.09 21.05 -2.92
N SER A 171 6.06 19.70 -2.98
CA SER A 171 4.87 18.91 -2.62
C SER A 171 4.83 18.44 -1.17
N VAL A 172 5.87 18.74 -0.37
CA VAL A 172 5.92 18.31 1.04
C VAL A 172 4.92 19.06 1.88
N THR A 173 4.20 18.31 2.72
CA THR A 173 3.40 18.89 3.83
C THR A 173 3.77 18.21 5.14
N VAL A 174 3.80 18.97 6.23
CA VAL A 174 3.95 18.47 7.60
C VAL A 174 2.69 18.86 8.38
N ASN A 175 1.97 17.87 8.90
CA ASN A 175 0.68 18.09 9.57
C ASN A 175 -0.29 18.94 8.72
N SER A 176 -0.35 18.63 7.41
CA SER A 176 -1.14 19.35 6.39
C SER A 176 -0.68 20.81 6.13
N ILE A 177 0.42 21.26 6.71
CA ILE A 177 1.01 22.58 6.44
C ILE A 177 2.08 22.41 5.36
N PRO A 178 2.02 23.15 4.24
CA PRO A 178 3.02 23.08 3.19
C PRO A 178 4.43 23.49 3.67
N ASP A 179 5.43 22.67 3.33
CA ASP A 179 6.85 23.00 3.44
C ASP A 179 7.50 22.85 2.06
N THR A 180 7.47 23.93 1.28
CA THR A 180 7.93 23.94 -0.11
C THR A 180 9.44 23.85 -0.25
N SER A 181 10.20 24.03 0.83
CA SER A 181 11.67 23.97 0.86
C SER A 181 12.19 22.58 1.22
N ALA A 182 11.38 21.77 1.91
CA ALA A 182 11.76 20.44 2.35
C ALA A 182 11.87 19.45 1.18
N THR A 183 12.83 18.54 1.28
CA THR A 183 12.97 17.42 0.36
C THR A 183 13.13 16.10 1.12
N PRO A 184 12.48 15.02 0.70
CA PRO A 184 12.58 13.74 1.39
C PRO A 184 14.00 13.19 1.44
N THR A 185 14.81 13.45 0.42
CA THR A 185 16.20 12.94 0.31
C THR A 185 17.15 13.58 1.29
N THR A 186 17.01 14.88 1.58
CA THR A 186 17.89 15.59 2.52
C THR A 186 17.34 15.62 3.94
N GLY A 187 16.06 15.32 4.09
CA GLY A 187 15.36 15.24 5.36
C GLY A 187 14.30 16.31 5.54
N ILE A 188 13.21 15.90 6.17
CA ILE A 188 12.06 16.72 6.52
C ILE A 188 12.08 16.87 8.04
N SER A 189 12.21 18.12 8.53
CA SER A 189 12.29 18.41 9.96
C SER A 189 10.92 18.45 10.61
N ILE A 190 10.75 17.70 11.69
CA ILE A 190 9.59 17.79 12.58
C ILE A 190 10.14 18.11 13.97
N PRO A 191 9.95 19.34 14.50
CA PRO A 191 10.61 19.77 15.74
C PRO A 191 10.26 18.89 16.94
N THR A 192 8.97 18.52 17.08
CA THR A 192 8.49 17.73 18.23
C THR A 192 7.19 16.99 17.91
N ILE A 193 7.02 15.81 18.51
CA ILE A 193 5.75 15.10 18.61
C ILE A 193 5.45 14.91 20.10
N ALA A 194 4.40 15.56 20.57
CA ALA A 194 3.99 15.50 21.97
C ALA A 194 3.64 14.05 22.40
N ALA A 195 3.56 13.84 23.70
CA ALA A 195 3.10 12.56 24.24
C ALA A 195 1.72 12.15 23.67
N SER A 196 1.55 10.87 23.34
CA SER A 196 0.32 10.28 22.77
C SER A 196 -0.20 10.99 21.49
N SER A 197 0.69 11.62 20.72
CA SER A 197 0.34 12.42 19.55
C SER A 197 0.96 11.86 18.27
N ASN A 198 0.45 12.33 17.13
CA ASN A 198 0.92 11.97 15.79
C ASN A 198 1.56 13.16 15.09
N ALA A 199 2.47 12.88 14.18
CA ALA A 199 2.85 13.78 13.10
C ALA A 199 2.67 13.06 11.76
N THR A 200 2.19 13.80 10.76
CA THR A 200 1.97 13.29 9.42
C THR A 200 2.80 14.08 8.42
N VAL A 201 3.55 13.38 7.59
CA VAL A 201 4.28 13.96 6.46
C VAL A 201 3.71 13.38 5.17
N SER A 202 3.44 14.24 4.20
CA SER A 202 3.01 13.82 2.87
C SER A 202 3.84 14.49 1.79
N PHE A 203 4.12 13.77 0.70
CA PHE A 203 4.77 14.31 -0.49
C PHE A 203 4.37 13.52 -1.74
N VAL A 204 4.60 14.10 -2.91
CA VAL A 204 4.27 13.50 -4.21
C VAL A 204 5.54 13.06 -4.93
N ALA A 205 5.49 11.91 -5.56
CA ALA A 205 6.48 11.43 -6.51
C ALA A 205 5.83 11.20 -7.88
N ASP A 206 6.54 11.56 -8.94
CA ASP A 206 6.19 11.27 -10.33
C ASP A 206 6.80 9.93 -10.75
N VAL A 207 6.06 9.09 -11.45
CA VAL A 207 6.55 7.84 -12.02
C VAL A 207 7.19 8.15 -13.36
N THR A 208 8.51 8.16 -13.43
CA THR A 208 9.29 8.60 -14.61
C THR A 208 9.84 7.45 -15.43
N ALA A 209 9.95 6.26 -14.87
CA ALA A 209 10.40 5.05 -15.57
C ALA A 209 9.86 3.79 -14.87
N ALA A 210 9.91 2.66 -15.56
CA ALA A 210 9.67 1.34 -14.96
C ALA A 210 10.70 1.07 -13.84
N PRO A 211 10.41 0.14 -12.90
CA PRO A 211 11.39 -0.25 -11.88
C PRO A 211 12.69 -0.75 -12.54
N SER A 212 13.82 -0.60 -11.84
CA SER A 212 15.13 -1.05 -12.35
C SER A 212 15.09 -2.51 -12.82
N SER A 213 15.93 -2.84 -13.78
CA SER A 213 15.86 -4.05 -14.62
C SER A 213 15.49 -5.34 -13.87
N GLY A 214 14.37 -5.93 -14.26
CA GLY A 214 13.83 -7.17 -13.69
C GLY A 214 13.01 -7.02 -12.42
N ALA A 215 12.94 -5.85 -11.79
CA ALA A 215 12.06 -5.61 -10.66
C ALA A 215 10.61 -5.43 -11.13
N LEU A 216 9.69 -6.09 -10.44
CA LEU A 216 8.25 -5.98 -10.71
C LEU A 216 7.53 -5.15 -9.63
N LYS A 217 8.29 -4.31 -8.90
CA LYS A 217 7.77 -3.45 -7.83
C LYS A 217 8.72 -2.31 -7.51
N TYR A 218 8.18 -1.23 -6.95
CA TYR A 218 8.92 -0.15 -6.32
C TYR A 218 8.76 -0.27 -4.81
N VAL A 219 9.87 -0.43 -4.09
CA VAL A 219 9.87 -0.43 -2.62
C VAL A 219 10.45 0.89 -2.15
N ASN A 220 9.63 1.68 -1.49
CA ASN A 220 10.00 2.98 -0.97
C ASN A 220 10.11 2.95 0.55
N THR A 221 11.26 3.38 1.11
CA THR A 221 11.58 3.30 2.53
C THR A 221 11.74 4.69 3.14
N ALA A 222 10.98 4.94 4.20
CA ALA A 222 11.13 6.12 5.05
C ALA A 222 11.87 5.76 6.33
N THR A 223 12.77 6.64 6.79
CA THR A 223 13.50 6.52 8.05
C THR A 223 13.33 7.80 8.85
N ALA A 224 12.84 7.69 10.07
CA ALA A 224 12.77 8.80 11.01
C ALA A 224 13.84 8.62 12.09
N GLN A 225 14.83 9.51 12.10
CA GLN A 225 15.73 9.70 13.23
C GLN A 225 15.08 10.67 14.22
N TYR A 226 15.19 10.39 15.51
CA TYR A 226 14.55 11.23 16.55
C TYR A 226 15.36 11.22 17.84
N SER A 227 15.10 12.21 18.70
CA SER A 227 15.64 12.29 20.05
C SER A 227 14.54 12.12 21.09
N PHE A 228 14.90 11.57 22.22
CA PHE A 228 14.05 11.48 23.41
C PHE A 228 14.89 11.71 24.66
N GLU A 229 14.26 12.15 25.73
CA GLU A 229 14.93 12.51 26.97
C GLU A 229 14.97 11.33 27.94
N SER A 230 16.16 11.01 28.43
CA SER A 230 16.38 10.07 29.53
C SER A 230 15.84 10.60 30.87
N PRO A 231 15.80 9.78 31.93
CA PRO A 231 15.34 10.23 33.26
C PRO A 231 16.15 11.38 33.88
N ASP A 232 17.40 11.54 33.50
CA ASP A 232 18.29 12.63 33.96
C ASP A 232 18.49 13.74 32.93
N SER A 233 17.52 13.90 32.04
CA SER A 233 17.51 14.96 31.01
C SER A 233 18.63 14.89 29.98
N THR A 234 19.25 13.71 29.82
CA THR A 234 20.19 13.47 28.72
C THR A 234 19.40 13.15 27.44
N ASN A 235 19.69 13.82 26.34
CA ASN A 235 19.11 13.51 25.04
C ASN A 235 19.74 12.23 24.47
N LEU A 236 18.90 11.24 24.20
CA LEU A 236 19.23 10.00 23.53
C LEU A 236 18.63 10.04 22.11
N THR A 237 19.25 9.32 21.17
CA THR A 237 18.79 9.27 19.77
C THR A 237 18.51 7.85 19.35
N SER A 238 17.54 7.68 18.47
CA SER A 238 17.20 6.40 17.84
C SER A 238 16.57 6.62 16.48
N SER A 239 16.20 5.54 15.78
CA SER A 239 15.52 5.63 14.48
C SER A 239 14.50 4.52 14.31
N VAL A 240 13.48 4.79 13.49
CA VAL A 240 12.46 3.84 13.06
C VAL A 240 12.27 3.94 11.55
N THR A 241 11.86 2.82 10.92
CA THR A 241 11.67 2.74 9.47
C THR A 241 10.30 2.19 9.11
N ALA A 242 9.77 2.62 7.95
CA ALA A 242 8.60 2.03 7.33
C ALA A 242 8.79 1.91 5.82
N ASN A 243 8.27 0.83 5.26
CA ASN A 243 8.30 0.56 3.82
C ASN A 243 6.88 0.66 3.25
N ASN A 244 6.81 1.05 1.98
CA ASN A 244 5.61 0.94 1.17
C ASN A 244 5.99 0.36 -0.19
N THR A 245 5.13 -0.49 -0.74
CA THR A 245 5.36 -1.14 -2.03
C THR A 245 4.23 -0.78 -2.99
N ILE A 246 4.59 -0.33 -4.20
CA ILE A 246 3.68 -0.15 -5.33
C ILE A 246 4.19 -0.95 -6.53
N TYR A 247 3.30 -1.22 -7.49
CA TYR A 247 3.56 -2.13 -8.60
C TYR A 247 3.38 -1.42 -9.94
N PRO A 248 4.19 -1.74 -10.96
CA PRO A 248 3.97 -1.26 -12.31
C PRO A 248 2.70 -1.89 -12.90
N GLU A 249 2.03 -1.18 -13.79
CA GLU A 249 0.80 -1.63 -14.46
C GLU A 249 0.96 -2.99 -15.18
N SER A 250 2.18 -3.35 -15.57
CA SER A 250 2.49 -4.65 -16.18
C SER A 250 2.20 -5.87 -15.31
N VAL A 251 1.97 -5.69 -14.00
CA VAL A 251 1.58 -6.80 -13.12
C VAL A 251 0.07 -7.02 -13.06
N ILE A 252 -0.75 -6.09 -13.62
CA ILE A 252 -2.21 -6.22 -13.60
C ILE A 252 -2.66 -7.37 -14.50
N ILE A 253 -3.51 -8.23 -13.95
CA ILE A 253 -4.31 -9.15 -14.77
C ILE A 253 -5.62 -8.43 -15.07
N THR A 254 -5.86 -8.08 -16.32
CA THR A 254 -7.09 -7.42 -16.76
C THR A 254 -7.96 -8.43 -17.52
N PRO A 255 -8.98 -9.03 -16.87
CA PRO A 255 -9.89 -9.93 -17.56
C PRO A 255 -10.68 -9.18 -18.63
N THR A 256 -11.01 -9.88 -19.70
CA THR A 256 -12.03 -9.38 -20.63
C THR A 256 -13.42 -9.75 -20.11
N ILE A 257 -14.37 -8.84 -20.28
CA ILE A 257 -15.77 -9.06 -19.92
C ILE A 257 -16.66 -8.75 -21.12
N THR A 258 -17.53 -9.68 -21.46
CA THR A 258 -18.56 -9.51 -22.50
C THR A 258 -19.94 -9.67 -21.89
N LYS A 259 -20.92 -8.99 -22.44
CA LYS A 259 -22.31 -9.10 -22.04
C LYS A 259 -23.21 -9.12 -23.25
N THR A 260 -24.04 -10.15 -23.34
CA THR A 260 -25.00 -10.37 -24.43
C THR A 260 -26.40 -10.51 -23.86
N ASP A 261 -27.39 -10.34 -24.72
CA ASP A 261 -28.80 -10.57 -24.41
C ASP A 261 -29.41 -11.64 -25.34
N ASN A 262 -30.45 -12.25 -24.85
CA ASN A 262 -31.39 -13.02 -25.66
C ASN A 262 -32.80 -12.66 -25.17
N THR A 263 -33.56 -11.94 -26.01
CA THR A 263 -34.93 -11.53 -25.72
C THR A 263 -35.93 -12.60 -26.14
N SER A 264 -37.06 -12.71 -25.48
CA SER A 264 -38.16 -13.59 -25.89
C SER A 264 -38.89 -13.08 -27.13
N ASN A 265 -38.57 -11.88 -27.60
CA ASN A 265 -39.16 -11.28 -28.82
C ASN A 265 -38.60 -11.95 -30.09
N ALA A 266 -39.41 -11.93 -31.18
CA ALA A 266 -38.99 -12.50 -32.47
C ALA A 266 -37.88 -11.67 -33.16
N ILE A 267 -37.67 -10.42 -32.74
CA ILE A 267 -36.63 -9.55 -33.26
C ILE A 267 -35.52 -9.45 -32.21
N GLU A 268 -34.29 -9.76 -32.61
CA GLU A 268 -33.12 -9.68 -31.75
C GLU A 268 -32.97 -8.27 -31.15
N HIS A 269 -32.54 -8.18 -29.91
CA HIS A 269 -32.33 -6.95 -29.14
C HIS A 269 -33.63 -6.09 -28.95
N ILE A 270 -34.80 -6.58 -29.30
CA ILE A 270 -36.10 -5.91 -29.07
C ILE A 270 -36.82 -6.60 -27.91
N ALA A 271 -37.48 -5.81 -27.06
CA ALA A 271 -38.29 -6.33 -25.98
C ALA A 271 -39.56 -5.53 -25.79
N ALA A 272 -40.71 -6.17 -25.78
CA ALA A 272 -42.02 -5.63 -25.40
C ALA A 272 -42.25 -5.76 -23.89
N ILE A 273 -43.21 -5.04 -23.35
CA ILE A 273 -43.66 -5.27 -21.96
C ILE A 273 -44.24 -6.69 -21.86
N ASN A 274 -43.84 -7.41 -20.80
CA ASN A 274 -44.07 -8.82 -20.51
C ASN A 274 -43.13 -9.80 -21.22
N ASP A 275 -42.22 -9.32 -22.06
CA ASP A 275 -41.13 -10.15 -22.55
C ASP A 275 -40.10 -10.46 -21.44
N THR A 276 -39.27 -11.45 -21.67
CA THR A 276 -38.10 -11.76 -20.84
C THR A 276 -36.82 -11.49 -21.60
N VAL A 277 -35.78 -11.13 -20.89
CA VAL A 277 -34.43 -10.92 -21.40
C VAL A 277 -33.50 -11.81 -20.61
N THR A 278 -32.81 -12.73 -21.27
CA THR A 278 -31.72 -13.52 -20.67
C THR A 278 -30.42 -12.78 -20.94
N TYR A 279 -29.77 -12.26 -19.92
CA TYR A 279 -28.41 -11.73 -20.02
C TYR A 279 -27.39 -12.82 -19.76
N THR A 280 -26.34 -12.83 -20.56
CA THR A 280 -25.18 -13.72 -20.39
C THR A 280 -23.92 -12.86 -20.33
N ILE A 281 -23.15 -12.99 -19.22
CA ILE A 281 -21.92 -12.29 -18.98
C ILE A 281 -20.80 -13.32 -18.94
N THR A 282 -19.76 -13.14 -19.77
CA THR A 282 -18.57 -13.98 -19.78
C THR A 282 -17.37 -13.19 -19.35
N LEU A 283 -16.67 -13.68 -18.31
CA LEU A 283 -15.37 -13.17 -17.90
C LEU A 283 -14.29 -14.15 -18.35
N HIS A 284 -13.28 -13.65 -19.06
CA HIS A 284 -12.11 -14.44 -19.46
C HIS A 284 -10.88 -13.95 -18.71
N ASN A 285 -10.17 -14.85 -18.03
CA ASN A 285 -8.88 -14.57 -17.41
C ASN A 285 -7.75 -14.78 -18.44
N PRO A 286 -7.13 -13.70 -18.96
CA PRO A 286 -6.09 -13.80 -19.99
C PRO A 286 -4.72 -14.24 -19.45
N SER A 287 -4.54 -14.29 -18.13
CA SER A 287 -3.28 -14.77 -17.54
C SER A 287 -3.02 -16.20 -17.94
N THR A 288 -1.80 -16.50 -18.35
CA THR A 288 -1.38 -17.86 -18.69
C THR A 288 -0.92 -18.68 -17.48
N THR A 289 -0.73 -18.02 -16.33
CA THR A 289 -0.09 -18.65 -15.16
C THR A 289 -0.84 -18.45 -13.84
N LYS A 290 -1.59 -17.36 -13.67
CA LYS A 290 -2.21 -17.00 -12.38
C LYS A 290 -3.73 -16.93 -12.48
N PRO A 291 -4.45 -17.37 -11.45
CA PRO A 291 -5.91 -17.19 -11.36
C PRO A 291 -6.25 -15.73 -11.00
N ILE A 292 -7.48 -15.34 -11.31
CA ILE A 292 -8.16 -14.24 -10.64
C ILE A 292 -9.14 -14.83 -9.62
N THR A 293 -9.31 -14.16 -8.49
CA THR A 293 -10.03 -14.70 -7.32
C THR A 293 -10.99 -13.66 -6.74
N ASN A 294 -11.84 -14.07 -5.80
CA ASN A 294 -12.76 -13.17 -5.09
C ASN A 294 -13.56 -12.30 -6.05
N ILE A 295 -14.06 -12.88 -7.14
CA ILE A 295 -14.82 -12.12 -8.12
C ILE A 295 -16.22 -11.87 -7.59
N ASN A 296 -16.61 -10.60 -7.50
CA ASN A 296 -17.97 -10.18 -7.20
C ASN A 296 -18.56 -9.48 -8.43
N LEU A 297 -19.48 -10.18 -9.11
CA LEU A 297 -20.17 -9.66 -10.29
C LEU A 297 -21.48 -9.01 -9.88
N THR A 298 -21.58 -7.70 -10.09
CA THR A 298 -22.82 -6.93 -9.91
C THR A 298 -23.39 -6.52 -11.25
N ASP A 299 -24.72 -6.45 -11.34
CA ASP A 299 -25.42 -6.02 -12.53
C ASP A 299 -26.63 -5.16 -12.14
N THR A 300 -26.58 -3.89 -12.49
CA THR A 300 -27.63 -2.94 -12.16
C THR A 300 -28.57 -2.81 -13.34
N LEU A 301 -29.74 -3.46 -13.23
CA LEU A 301 -30.79 -3.37 -14.26
C LEU A 301 -31.31 -1.94 -14.40
N PRO A 302 -31.50 -1.46 -15.64
CA PRO A 302 -32.15 -0.16 -15.88
C PRO A 302 -33.64 -0.18 -15.53
N SER A 303 -34.18 1.01 -15.32
CA SER A 303 -35.64 1.18 -15.11
C SER A 303 -36.45 0.51 -16.22
N GLY A 304 -37.48 -0.22 -15.83
CA GLY A 304 -38.35 -1.01 -16.71
C GLY A 304 -37.94 -2.47 -16.86
N LEU A 305 -36.78 -2.86 -16.32
CA LEU A 305 -36.40 -4.26 -16.21
C LEU A 305 -36.38 -4.67 -14.74
N THR A 306 -36.86 -5.86 -14.43
CA THR A 306 -36.93 -6.43 -13.08
C THR A 306 -36.27 -7.81 -13.06
N PHE A 307 -35.31 -8.03 -12.14
CA PHE A 307 -34.66 -9.32 -12.01
C PHE A 307 -35.62 -10.43 -11.64
N LYS A 308 -35.58 -11.55 -12.39
CA LYS A 308 -36.36 -12.76 -12.11
C LYS A 308 -35.61 -13.62 -11.09
N SER A 309 -36.11 -13.65 -9.86
CA SER A 309 -35.50 -14.44 -8.78
C SER A 309 -35.36 -15.91 -9.13
N GLY A 310 -34.26 -16.53 -8.71
CA GLY A 310 -33.97 -17.95 -8.95
C GLY A 310 -33.46 -18.28 -10.35
N SER A 311 -33.26 -17.30 -11.23
CA SER A 311 -32.82 -17.51 -12.61
C SER A 311 -31.31 -17.50 -12.82
N VAL A 312 -30.52 -17.22 -11.77
CA VAL A 312 -29.06 -17.12 -11.90
C VAL A 312 -28.43 -18.49 -12.12
N THR A 313 -27.52 -18.56 -13.09
CA THR A 313 -26.59 -19.67 -13.24
C THR A 313 -25.16 -19.17 -13.29
N VAL A 314 -24.22 -19.93 -12.74
CA VAL A 314 -22.78 -19.71 -12.86
C VAL A 314 -22.16 -20.96 -13.46
N ASN A 315 -21.49 -20.83 -14.61
CA ASN A 315 -20.95 -21.97 -15.37
C ASN A 315 -22.02 -23.06 -15.59
N SER A 316 -23.26 -22.65 -15.97
CA SER A 316 -24.43 -23.51 -16.16
C SER A 316 -24.94 -24.21 -14.88
N VAL A 317 -24.39 -23.92 -13.70
CA VAL A 317 -24.86 -24.43 -12.41
C VAL A 317 -25.84 -23.43 -11.80
N SER A 318 -27.05 -23.88 -11.44
CA SER A 318 -28.09 -23.02 -10.85
C SER A 318 -27.66 -22.47 -9.49
N GLN A 319 -27.89 -21.16 -9.29
CA GLN A 319 -27.63 -20.41 -8.06
C GLN A 319 -28.91 -19.67 -7.63
N PRO A 320 -29.93 -20.37 -7.13
CA PRO A 320 -31.28 -19.79 -6.95
C PRO A 320 -31.36 -18.69 -5.91
N SER A 321 -30.40 -18.60 -4.98
CA SER A 321 -30.31 -17.52 -3.97
C SER A 321 -29.47 -16.33 -4.42
N ALA A 322 -28.76 -16.42 -5.55
CA ALA A 322 -27.92 -15.34 -6.05
C ALA A 322 -28.77 -14.22 -6.66
N ASN A 323 -28.29 -13.00 -6.48
CA ASN A 323 -28.95 -11.80 -7.02
C ASN A 323 -27.90 -10.88 -7.65
N PRO A 324 -28.01 -10.57 -8.95
CA PRO A 324 -27.03 -9.73 -9.64
C PRO A 324 -26.96 -8.30 -9.07
N THR A 325 -28.06 -7.76 -8.51
CA THR A 325 -28.04 -6.41 -7.92
C THR A 325 -27.22 -6.31 -6.63
N THR A 326 -27.13 -7.39 -5.85
CA THR A 326 -26.36 -7.43 -4.61
C THR A 326 -24.98 -8.07 -4.77
N GLY A 327 -24.77 -8.77 -5.86
CA GLY A 327 -23.52 -9.42 -6.22
C GLY A 327 -23.61 -10.94 -6.33
N ILE A 328 -22.96 -11.47 -7.33
CA ILE A 328 -22.79 -12.90 -7.59
C ILE A 328 -21.33 -13.26 -7.34
N ASN A 329 -21.08 -14.12 -6.35
CA ASN A 329 -19.72 -14.53 -6.02
C ASN A 329 -19.23 -15.66 -6.94
N ILE A 330 -18.09 -15.44 -7.59
CA ILE A 330 -17.34 -16.45 -8.33
C ILE A 330 -15.99 -16.62 -7.62
N PRO A 331 -15.73 -17.75 -6.95
CA PRO A 331 -14.54 -17.89 -6.11
C PRO A 331 -13.22 -17.67 -6.86
N SER A 332 -13.10 -18.25 -8.06
CA SER A 332 -11.90 -18.07 -8.90
C SER A 332 -12.16 -18.39 -10.37
N ILE A 333 -11.34 -17.79 -11.24
CA ILE A 333 -11.19 -18.19 -12.65
C ILE A 333 -9.72 -18.53 -12.86
N THR A 334 -9.43 -19.77 -13.20
CA THR A 334 -8.07 -20.25 -13.44
C THR A 334 -7.43 -19.53 -14.64
N ALA A 335 -6.11 -19.70 -14.78
CA ALA A 335 -5.38 -19.15 -15.92
C ALA A 335 -5.98 -19.61 -17.24
N ASN A 336 -6.10 -18.70 -18.21
CA ASN A 336 -6.61 -18.92 -19.57
C ASN A 336 -7.98 -19.63 -19.61
N SER A 337 -8.88 -19.24 -18.70
CA SER A 337 -10.21 -19.87 -18.55
C SER A 337 -11.31 -18.81 -18.44
N ASP A 338 -12.55 -19.28 -18.63
CA ASP A 338 -13.76 -18.45 -18.59
C ASP A 338 -14.63 -18.78 -17.38
N ALA A 339 -15.39 -17.78 -16.94
CA ALA A 339 -16.58 -17.98 -16.14
C ALA A 339 -17.78 -17.31 -16.82
N THR A 340 -18.89 -18.01 -16.87
CA THR A 340 -20.14 -17.52 -17.48
C THR A 340 -21.21 -17.37 -16.41
N VAL A 341 -21.83 -16.20 -16.36
CA VAL A 341 -23.00 -15.93 -15.51
C VAL A 341 -24.18 -15.61 -16.41
N SER A 342 -25.31 -16.27 -16.17
CA SER A 342 -26.57 -15.96 -16.87
C SER A 342 -27.69 -15.71 -15.87
N PHE A 343 -28.58 -14.78 -16.18
CA PHE A 343 -29.80 -14.52 -15.43
C PHE A 343 -30.89 -13.94 -16.32
N VAL A 344 -32.13 -14.00 -15.86
CA VAL A 344 -33.31 -13.50 -16.58
C VAL A 344 -33.82 -12.22 -15.92
N ALA A 345 -34.23 -11.25 -16.75
CA ALA A 345 -34.98 -10.07 -16.35
C ALA A 345 -36.34 -10.04 -17.08
N ASP A 346 -37.39 -9.63 -16.37
CA ASP A 346 -38.70 -9.41 -16.93
C ASP A 346 -38.79 -7.92 -17.35
N VAL A 347 -39.40 -7.66 -18.52
CA VAL A 347 -39.70 -6.30 -19.00
C VAL A 347 -41.02 -5.85 -18.41
N THR A 348 -40.96 -4.99 -17.41
CA THR A 348 -42.15 -4.58 -16.62
C THR A 348 -42.67 -3.21 -16.99
N ALA A 349 -41.88 -2.35 -17.62
CA ALA A 349 -42.28 -1.03 -18.09
C ALA A 349 -41.40 -0.57 -19.25
N ALA A 350 -41.85 0.46 -19.99
CA ALA A 350 -40.98 1.14 -20.96
C ALA A 350 -39.77 1.79 -20.28
N PRO A 351 -38.67 2.07 -21.03
CA PRO A 351 -37.55 2.79 -20.48
C PRO A 351 -37.95 4.13 -19.86
N SER A 352 -37.21 4.61 -18.86
CA SER A 352 -37.50 5.90 -18.18
C SER A 352 -37.69 7.04 -19.18
N SER A 353 -38.52 8.03 -18.82
CA SER A 353 -39.08 9.06 -19.70
C SER A 353 -38.10 9.62 -20.74
N GLY A 354 -38.45 9.42 -22.02
CA GLY A 354 -37.67 9.89 -23.18
C GLY A 354 -36.52 8.98 -23.64
N ALA A 355 -36.21 7.92 -22.91
CA ALA A 355 -35.20 6.94 -23.35
C ALA A 355 -35.82 5.98 -24.39
N LEU A 356 -35.08 5.72 -25.47
CA LEU A 356 -35.47 4.78 -26.51
C LEU A 356 -34.69 3.46 -26.43
N LYS A 357 -34.11 3.18 -25.28
CA LYS A 357 -33.30 1.97 -25.04
C LYS A 357 -33.13 1.66 -23.56
N TYR A 358 -32.91 0.40 -23.27
CA TYR A 358 -32.46 -0.07 -21.95
C TYR A 358 -30.94 -0.34 -22.04
N VAL A 359 -30.13 0.35 -21.26
CA VAL A 359 -28.70 0.08 -21.15
C VAL A 359 -28.43 -0.61 -19.83
N ASN A 360 -28.01 -1.86 -19.90
CA ASN A 360 -27.72 -2.68 -18.73
C ASN A 360 -26.21 -2.87 -18.57
N THR A 361 -25.68 -2.57 -17.37
CA THR A 361 -24.25 -2.57 -17.06
C THR A 361 -23.90 -3.63 -16.03
N ALA A 362 -22.96 -4.51 -16.36
CA ALA A 362 -22.34 -5.44 -15.44
C ALA A 362 -20.95 -4.93 -15.01
N THR A 363 -20.60 -5.09 -13.73
CA THR A 363 -19.30 -4.78 -13.16
C THR A 363 -18.77 -5.99 -12.41
N ALA A 364 -17.59 -6.46 -12.75
CA ALA A 364 -16.88 -7.49 -12.00
C ALA A 364 -15.71 -6.87 -11.24
N GLN A 365 -15.78 -6.88 -9.91
CA GLN A 365 -14.65 -6.64 -9.02
C GLN A 365 -13.92 -7.97 -8.83
N TYR A 366 -12.60 -7.97 -8.82
CA TYR A 366 -11.79 -9.19 -8.68
C TYR A 366 -10.48 -8.90 -7.97
N SER A 367 -9.84 -9.98 -7.47
CA SER A 367 -8.50 -9.95 -6.89
C SER A 367 -7.52 -10.75 -7.74
N PHE A 368 -6.26 -10.37 -7.72
CA PHE A 368 -5.14 -11.10 -8.33
C PHE A 368 -3.89 -10.95 -7.47
N GLU A 369 -2.93 -11.85 -7.62
CA GLU A 369 -1.67 -11.78 -6.87
C GLU A 369 -0.60 -11.03 -7.64
N SER A 370 0.05 -10.10 -6.95
CA SER A 370 1.30 -9.48 -7.38
C SER A 370 2.46 -10.50 -7.41
N PRO A 371 3.64 -10.14 -7.92
CA PRO A 371 4.81 -11.03 -7.94
C PRO A 371 5.31 -11.49 -6.57
N ASP A 372 5.07 -10.72 -5.51
CA ASP A 372 5.42 -11.06 -4.13
C ASP A 372 4.24 -11.57 -3.29
N SER A 373 3.22 -12.11 -3.95
CA SER A 373 2.02 -12.69 -3.34
C SER A 373 1.15 -11.70 -2.54
N THR A 374 1.31 -10.40 -2.78
CA THR A 374 0.37 -9.40 -2.28
C THR A 374 -0.92 -9.44 -3.10
N THR A 375 -2.07 -9.51 -2.44
CA THR A 375 -3.37 -9.46 -3.12
C THR A 375 -3.68 -8.03 -3.55
N LEU A 376 -3.88 -7.85 -4.84
CA LEU A 376 -4.32 -6.61 -5.46
C LEU A 376 -5.77 -6.77 -5.95
N THR A 377 -6.50 -5.65 -6.05
CA THR A 377 -7.91 -5.65 -6.50
C THR A 377 -8.09 -4.70 -7.67
N SER A 378 -8.99 -5.05 -8.59
CA SER A 378 -9.38 -4.19 -9.71
C SER A 378 -10.81 -4.50 -10.15
N SER A 379 -11.30 -3.82 -11.19
CA SER A 379 -12.63 -4.05 -11.72
C SER A 379 -12.67 -3.87 -13.24
N VAL A 380 -13.62 -4.58 -13.88
CA VAL A 380 -13.94 -4.43 -15.31
C VAL A 380 -15.44 -4.34 -15.50
N THR A 381 -15.89 -3.69 -16.58
CA THR A 381 -17.31 -3.45 -16.89
C THR A 381 -17.65 -3.84 -18.30
N ALA A 382 -18.90 -4.28 -18.51
CA ALA A 382 -19.48 -4.47 -19.84
C ALA A 382 -20.93 -3.97 -19.87
N ASN A 383 -21.32 -3.40 -21.00
CA ASN A 383 -22.67 -2.91 -21.25
C ASN A 383 -23.34 -3.75 -22.33
N ASN A 384 -24.64 -3.88 -22.21
CA ASN A 384 -25.50 -4.40 -23.25
C ASN A 384 -26.72 -3.48 -23.42
N THR A 385 -27.20 -3.34 -24.65
CA THR A 385 -28.32 -2.46 -25.00
C THR A 385 -29.41 -3.24 -25.73
N ILE A 386 -30.63 -3.16 -25.22
CA ILE A 386 -31.84 -3.63 -25.88
C ILE A 386 -32.80 -2.46 -26.11
N TYR A 387 -33.75 -2.62 -27.01
CA TYR A 387 -34.66 -1.56 -27.42
C TYR A 387 -36.14 -1.96 -27.16
N PRO A 388 -36.99 -1.01 -26.79
CA PRO A 388 -38.44 -1.28 -26.70
C PRO A 388 -39.03 -1.50 -28.08
N GLU A 389 -40.09 -2.29 -28.16
CA GLU A 389 -40.84 -2.58 -29.40
C GLU A 389 -41.31 -1.32 -30.13
N SER A 390 -41.51 -0.22 -29.42
CA SER A 390 -41.89 1.08 -30.00
C SER A 390 -40.89 1.67 -31.00
N VAL A 391 -39.66 1.16 -31.07
CA VAL A 391 -38.66 1.58 -32.09
C VAL A 391 -38.76 0.77 -33.39
N VAL A 392 -39.57 -0.30 -33.42
CA VAL A 392 -39.71 -1.15 -34.61
C VAL A 392 -40.56 -0.44 -35.64
N ILE A 393 -40.04 -0.36 -36.86
CA ILE A 393 -40.77 0.17 -38.03
C ILE A 393 -41.36 -1.04 -38.77
N THR A 394 -42.68 -1.17 -38.75
CA THR A 394 -43.40 -2.23 -39.46
C THR A 394 -43.96 -1.69 -40.76
N PRO A 395 -43.34 -1.96 -41.93
CA PRO A 395 -43.86 -1.53 -43.19
C PRO A 395 -45.17 -2.26 -43.54
N THR A 396 -46.02 -1.62 -44.29
CA THR A 396 -47.16 -2.28 -44.89
C THR A 396 -46.84 -2.70 -46.32
N ILE A 397 -47.32 -3.87 -46.70
CA ILE A 397 -47.21 -4.39 -48.05
C ILE A 397 -48.62 -4.65 -48.57
N THR A 398 -48.91 -4.14 -49.74
CA THR A 398 -50.17 -4.40 -50.47
C THR A 398 -49.84 -4.94 -51.83
N LYS A 399 -50.68 -5.82 -52.33
CA LYS A 399 -50.60 -6.39 -53.68
C LYS A 399 -51.95 -6.25 -54.36
N THR A 400 -51.97 -5.63 -55.49
CA THR A 400 -53.13 -5.47 -56.33
C THR A 400 -52.90 -6.07 -57.72
N ASP A 401 -53.93 -6.44 -58.40
CA ASP A 401 -53.87 -6.90 -59.79
C ASP A 401 -54.66 -5.97 -60.70
N LYS A 402 -54.24 -5.92 -61.95
CA LYS A 402 -54.99 -5.34 -63.07
C LYS A 402 -54.94 -6.32 -64.22
N THR A 403 -56.08 -6.82 -64.63
CA THR A 403 -56.27 -7.73 -65.74
C THR A 403 -56.54 -6.98 -67.03
N SER A 404 -56.20 -7.57 -68.20
CA SER A 404 -56.56 -7.02 -69.52
C SER A 404 -58.05 -7.26 -69.88
N ASN A 405 -58.76 -8.06 -69.04
CA ASN A 405 -60.18 -8.33 -69.23
C ASN A 405 -61.05 -7.12 -68.87
N ALA A 406 -62.23 -7.01 -69.50
CA ALA A 406 -63.19 -5.93 -69.24
C ALA A 406 -63.84 -6.01 -67.84
N ILE A 407 -63.77 -7.21 -67.21
CA ILE A 407 -64.24 -7.44 -65.86
C ILE A 407 -63.02 -7.55 -64.93
N GLU A 408 -63.00 -6.75 -63.86
CA GLU A 408 -61.95 -6.72 -62.87
C GLU A 408 -61.77 -8.12 -62.23
N HIS A 409 -60.52 -8.51 -61.97
CA HIS A 409 -60.10 -9.79 -61.34
C HIS A 409 -60.49 -11.04 -62.15
N ILE A 410 -60.93 -10.91 -63.39
CA ILE A 410 -61.26 -12.03 -64.32
C ILE A 410 -60.21 -12.11 -65.42
N VAL A 411 -59.85 -13.33 -65.78
CA VAL A 411 -58.88 -13.58 -66.87
C VAL A 411 -59.41 -14.71 -67.80
N ALA A 412 -59.14 -14.54 -69.09
CA ALA A 412 -59.31 -15.59 -70.10
C ALA A 412 -57.94 -16.03 -70.61
N ILE A 413 -57.87 -17.15 -71.38
CA ILE A 413 -56.63 -17.60 -72.03
C ILE A 413 -56.16 -16.49 -72.97
N ASN A 414 -54.88 -16.11 -72.87
CA ASN A 414 -54.18 -15.05 -73.56
C ASN A 414 -54.38 -13.63 -72.96
N ASP A 415 -55.10 -13.48 -71.85
CA ASP A 415 -55.11 -12.23 -71.10
C ASP A 415 -53.79 -12.03 -70.36
N THR A 416 -53.48 -10.82 -70.03
CA THR A 416 -52.33 -10.44 -69.19
C THR A 416 -52.81 -9.94 -67.81
N VAL A 417 -52.02 -10.22 -66.81
CA VAL A 417 -52.24 -9.72 -65.46
C VAL A 417 -51.03 -8.95 -65.01
N THR A 418 -51.23 -7.69 -64.65
CA THR A 418 -50.21 -6.84 -64.04
C THR A 418 -50.42 -6.87 -62.52
N TYR A 419 -49.46 -7.37 -61.78
CA TYR A 419 -49.42 -7.27 -60.33
C TYR A 419 -48.65 -6.02 -59.93
N THR A 420 -49.21 -5.24 -59.04
CA THR A 420 -48.54 -4.09 -58.39
C THR A 420 -48.35 -4.42 -56.91
N ILE A 421 -47.13 -4.41 -56.47
CA ILE A 421 -46.74 -4.59 -55.06
C ILE A 421 -46.25 -3.24 -54.57
N THR A 422 -46.90 -2.73 -53.51
CA THR A 422 -46.54 -1.46 -52.86
C THR A 422 -46.07 -1.74 -51.47
N LEU A 423 -44.84 -1.35 -51.14
CA LEU A 423 -44.33 -1.27 -49.78
C LEU A 423 -44.42 0.17 -49.31
N HIS A 424 -44.98 0.38 -48.14
CA HIS A 424 -45.07 1.69 -47.51
C HIS A 424 -44.30 1.69 -46.21
N ASN A 425 -43.35 2.63 -46.08
CA ASN A 425 -42.64 2.91 -44.84
C ASN A 425 -43.46 3.89 -43.98
N PRO A 426 -44.04 3.50 -42.88
CA PRO A 426 -44.84 4.40 -42.05
C PRO A 426 -43.98 5.39 -41.23
N SER A 427 -42.65 5.21 -41.19
CA SER A 427 -41.79 6.12 -40.45
C SER A 427 -41.65 7.45 -41.21
N THR A 428 -41.82 8.54 -40.47
CA THR A 428 -41.65 9.91 -41.00
C THR A 428 -40.20 10.38 -40.91
N THR A 429 -39.33 9.65 -40.22
CA THR A 429 -37.96 10.10 -39.92
C THR A 429 -36.86 9.12 -40.30
N LYS A 430 -37.16 7.83 -40.45
CA LYS A 430 -36.18 6.78 -40.70
C LYS A 430 -36.49 6.00 -41.98
N PRO A 431 -35.48 5.76 -42.87
CA PRO A 431 -35.63 4.88 -44.02
C PRO A 431 -35.64 3.40 -43.55
N ILE A 432 -36.29 2.56 -44.37
CA ILE A 432 -36.13 1.11 -44.33
C ILE A 432 -35.11 0.78 -45.46
N THR A 433 -34.09 -0.02 -45.12
CA THR A 433 -33.01 -0.41 -46.05
C THR A 433 -32.91 -1.93 -46.15
N ASN A 434 -32.15 -2.43 -47.15
CA ASN A 434 -31.92 -3.85 -47.39
C ASN A 434 -33.23 -4.66 -47.58
N ILE A 435 -34.12 -4.11 -48.39
CA ILE A 435 -35.39 -4.77 -48.74
C ILE A 435 -35.12 -5.82 -49.82
N ASN A 436 -35.40 -7.11 -49.56
CA ASN A 436 -35.28 -8.22 -50.52
C ASN A 436 -36.65 -8.83 -50.81
#